data_77113f010eb126696a069a0948ab9baa
#
_entry.id   77113f010eb126696a069a0948ab9baa
#
_cell.length_a   1.000
_cell.length_b   1.000
_cell.length_c   1.000
_cell.angle_alpha   90.00
_cell.angle_beta   90.00
_cell.angle_gamma   90.00
#
_symmetry.space_group_name_H-M   'P 1'
#
loop_
_entity.id
_entity.type
_entity.pdbx_description
1 polymer ?
#
loop_
_entity_poly.entity_id
_entity_poly.type
_entity_poly.pdbx_seq_one_letter_code
_entity_poly.pdbx_strand_id
1 'polypeptide(L)'
;GINKQNNVNGNVEYIALQFPIHKRLAMSVGLLPYSYVGYSFGAQRTNEANLNYVETYNGSGGLNDLYVGLSIDVWKKRLSVGANFGYFFGNIKHEQYSIVGTGNTYNANRSQNLEVRDLKMDFGVQYTHPISKTEEVTLGLTFSPKKRLHSTYTNTSVKYTDNGASEVISSDTLKNQAYDIPNSFGFGASYVKKDKLTLAADVLYETWGKAHFYSSDNNFKNRVRVAAGGEFIPNAQNRNFFSRVRYRAGAHYSNSYLMINN
;
A
#
# COMPACT_ATOMS: atom_id res chain seq x y z
N GLY A 1 32.15 11.37 -11.46
CA GLY A 1 31.63 10.11 -11.97
C GLY A 1 30.44 9.64 -11.15
N ILE A 2 29.28 9.46 -11.80
CA ILE A 2 28.09 8.92 -11.17
C ILE A 2 28.30 7.40 -11.08
N ASN A 3 28.58 6.88 -9.89
CA ASN A 3 28.56 5.44 -9.65
C ASN A 3 27.11 4.96 -9.70
N LYS A 4 26.70 4.35 -10.81
CA LYS A 4 25.45 3.59 -10.88
C LYS A 4 25.64 2.28 -10.13
N GLN A 5 25.13 2.20 -8.90
CA GLN A 5 24.90 0.92 -8.24
C GLN A 5 23.59 0.34 -8.72
N ASN A 6 23.63 -0.80 -9.40
CA ASN A 6 22.45 -1.60 -9.70
C ASN A 6 22.05 -2.36 -8.43
N ASN A 7 21.08 -1.85 -7.69
CA ASN A 7 20.46 -2.61 -6.61
C ASN A 7 19.34 -3.47 -7.20
N VAL A 8 19.51 -4.77 -7.12
CA VAL A 8 18.44 -5.73 -7.47
C VAL A 8 17.58 -5.91 -6.21
N ASN A 9 16.38 -5.36 -6.24
CA ASN A 9 15.39 -5.55 -5.20
C ASN A 9 14.36 -6.58 -5.64
N GLY A 10 14.24 -7.68 -4.91
CA GLY A 10 13.17 -8.67 -5.08
C GLY A 10 12.09 -8.44 -4.02
N ASN A 11 10.85 -8.27 -4.43
CA ASN A 11 9.69 -8.18 -3.54
C ASN A 11 8.68 -9.26 -3.88
N VAL A 12 8.06 -9.83 -2.85
CA VAL A 12 6.85 -10.61 -3.01
C VAL A 12 5.69 -9.63 -3.11
N GLU A 13 5.03 -9.56 -4.28
CA GLU A 13 3.92 -8.62 -4.47
C GLU A 13 2.68 -9.06 -3.70
N TYR A 14 2.30 -10.34 -3.78
CA TYR A 14 1.23 -10.92 -2.97
C TYR A 14 1.21 -12.45 -3.10
N ILE A 15 0.63 -13.09 -2.12
CA ILE A 15 0.26 -14.51 -2.17
C ILE A 15 -1.19 -14.60 -1.70
N ALA A 16 -2.05 -15.19 -2.54
CA ALA A 16 -3.43 -15.41 -2.19
C ALA A 16 -3.92 -16.77 -2.70
N LEU A 17 -4.67 -17.46 -1.84
CA LEU A 17 -5.31 -18.73 -2.13
C LEU A 17 -6.80 -18.59 -1.88
N GLN A 18 -7.61 -19.14 -2.76
CA GLN A 18 -9.07 -19.18 -2.63
C GLN A 18 -9.59 -20.59 -2.93
N PHE A 19 -10.48 -21.06 -2.11
CA PHE A 19 -11.07 -22.38 -2.29
C PHE A 19 -12.51 -22.42 -1.77
N PRO A 20 -13.40 -23.16 -2.45
CA PRO A 20 -14.75 -23.40 -1.97
C PRO A 20 -14.71 -24.39 -0.80
N ILE A 21 -15.35 -24.01 0.33
CA ILE A 21 -15.58 -24.92 1.47
C ILE A 21 -16.89 -25.69 1.28
N HIS A 22 -17.88 -25.02 0.71
CA HIS A 22 -19.22 -25.57 0.48
C HIS A 22 -19.79 -24.96 -0.82
N LYS A 23 -20.91 -25.52 -1.32
CA LYS A 23 -21.59 -25.05 -2.55
C LYS A 23 -21.93 -23.54 -2.56
N ARG A 24 -22.03 -22.92 -1.38
CA ARG A 24 -22.36 -21.49 -1.21
C ARG A 24 -21.32 -20.74 -0.37
N LEU A 25 -20.29 -21.41 0.12
CA LEU A 25 -19.30 -20.83 1.03
C LEU A 25 -17.91 -20.99 0.44
N ALA A 26 -17.20 -19.89 0.32
CA ALA A 26 -15.79 -19.88 -0.08
C ALA A 26 -14.94 -19.22 1.00
N MET A 27 -13.69 -19.63 1.06
CA MET A 27 -12.67 -19.08 1.93
C MET A 27 -11.49 -18.61 1.10
N SER A 28 -10.86 -17.54 1.54
CA SER A 28 -9.59 -17.08 1.01
C SER A 28 -8.59 -16.83 2.13
N VAL A 29 -7.32 -17.00 1.83
CA VAL A 29 -6.22 -16.65 2.72
C VAL A 29 -5.13 -16.01 1.88
N GLY A 30 -4.49 -14.97 2.39
CA GLY A 30 -3.43 -14.34 1.63
C GLY A 30 -2.59 -13.38 2.47
N LEU A 31 -1.43 -13.07 1.92
CA LEU A 31 -0.51 -12.05 2.41
C LEU A 31 -0.42 -10.96 1.35
N LEU A 32 -0.82 -9.75 1.71
CA LEU A 32 -0.85 -8.57 0.83
C LEU A 32 0.04 -7.48 1.41
N PRO A 33 1.01 -6.94 0.67
CA PRO A 33 1.67 -5.72 1.07
C PRO A 33 0.68 -4.54 0.99
N TYR A 34 0.59 -3.79 2.08
CA TYR A 34 -0.25 -2.61 2.18
C TYR A 34 0.51 -1.34 1.81
N SER A 35 1.74 -1.22 2.30
CA SER A 35 2.65 -0.13 1.96
C SER A 35 4.07 -0.64 1.88
N TYR A 36 4.88 0.07 1.10
CA TYR A 36 6.30 -0.17 0.97
C TYR A 36 7.05 1.15 1.02
N VAL A 37 8.14 1.17 1.77
CA VAL A 37 9.07 2.30 1.85
C VAL A 37 10.45 1.79 1.46
N GLY A 38 11.02 2.39 0.41
CA GLY A 38 12.36 2.04 -0.05
C GLY A 38 12.96 3.23 -0.79
N TYR A 39 13.76 4.03 -0.09
CA TYR A 39 14.50 5.13 -0.70
C TYR A 39 15.84 5.34 -0.01
N SER A 40 16.81 5.80 -0.77
CA SER A 40 18.10 6.28 -0.28
C SER A 40 18.55 7.42 -1.17
N PHE A 41 18.71 8.59 -0.60
CA PHE A 41 19.25 9.74 -1.29
C PHE A 41 20.06 10.60 -0.34
N GLY A 42 21.01 11.35 -0.88
CA GLY A 42 21.85 12.25 -0.11
C GLY A 42 22.05 13.58 -0.80
N ALA A 43 22.38 14.61 -0.01
CA ALA A 43 22.71 15.93 -0.48
C ALA A 43 23.87 16.50 0.30
N GLN A 44 24.77 17.22 -0.39
CA GLN A 44 25.76 18.06 0.27
C GLN A 44 25.08 19.33 0.77
N ARG A 45 25.36 19.68 2.01
CA ARG A 45 24.87 20.88 2.67
C ARG A 45 26.02 21.68 3.26
N THR A 46 25.82 22.96 3.44
CA THR A 46 26.74 23.84 4.15
C THR A 46 25.97 24.48 5.29
N ASN A 47 26.52 24.43 6.52
CA ASN A 47 25.89 25.08 7.65
C ASN A 47 26.24 26.57 7.73
N GLU A 48 25.66 27.29 8.71
CA GLU A 48 25.91 28.73 8.92
C GLU A 48 27.38 29.04 9.26
N ALA A 49 28.14 28.07 9.73
CA ALA A 49 29.58 28.18 9.99
C ALA A 49 30.45 27.81 8.77
N ASN A 50 29.89 27.74 7.56
CA ASN A 50 30.52 27.34 6.31
C ASN A 50 31.19 25.94 6.34
N LEU A 51 30.73 25.05 7.22
CA LEU A 51 31.15 23.65 7.22
C LEU A 51 30.31 22.83 6.28
N ASN A 52 30.95 22.11 5.37
CA ASN A 52 30.28 21.19 4.47
C ASN A 52 30.00 19.87 5.20
N TYR A 53 28.79 19.36 5.04
CA TYR A 53 28.38 18.06 5.54
C TYR A 53 27.50 17.33 4.52
N VAL A 54 27.45 16.00 4.64
CA VAL A 54 26.60 15.17 3.79
C VAL A 54 25.42 14.73 4.60
N GLU A 55 24.22 15.04 4.13
CA GLU A 55 22.96 14.47 4.63
C GLU A 55 22.56 13.29 3.76
N THR A 56 22.27 12.16 4.42
CA THR A 56 21.73 10.97 3.75
C THR A 56 20.40 10.60 4.42
N TYR A 57 19.40 10.37 3.59
CA TYR A 57 18.08 9.97 4.01
C TYR A 57 17.80 8.56 3.49
N ASN A 58 17.53 7.64 4.39
CA ASN A 58 17.17 6.27 4.08
C ASN A 58 15.79 5.96 4.63
N GLY A 59 14.96 5.35 3.81
CA GLY A 59 13.69 4.80 4.24
C GLY A 59 13.60 3.35 3.86
N SER A 60 13.14 2.51 4.76
CA SER A 60 13.00 1.07 4.54
C SER A 60 11.81 0.48 5.28
N GLY A 61 11.35 -0.68 4.83
CA GLY A 61 10.28 -1.42 5.46
C GLY A 61 8.94 -1.28 4.75
N GLY A 62 7.88 -1.60 5.47
CA GLY A 62 6.51 -1.56 4.94
C GLY A 62 5.53 -2.27 5.87
N LEU A 63 4.28 -2.18 5.53
CA LEU A 63 3.18 -2.79 6.26
C LEU A 63 2.53 -3.88 5.40
N ASN A 64 2.19 -4.99 6.02
CA ASN A 64 1.60 -6.15 5.39
C ASN A 64 0.27 -6.51 6.04
N ASP A 65 -0.59 -7.16 5.30
CA ASP A 65 -1.89 -7.66 5.71
C ASP A 65 -1.95 -9.17 5.46
N LEU A 66 -1.89 -9.96 6.52
CA LEU A 66 -2.16 -11.40 6.48
C LEU A 66 -3.65 -11.60 6.78
N TYR A 67 -4.43 -12.01 5.80
CA TYR A 67 -5.89 -12.08 5.96
C TYR A 67 -6.45 -13.49 5.77
N VAL A 68 -7.59 -13.70 6.42
CA VAL A 68 -8.51 -14.80 6.16
C VAL A 68 -9.85 -14.19 5.76
N GLY A 69 -10.35 -14.56 4.59
CA GLY A 69 -11.63 -14.11 4.06
C GLY A 69 -12.65 -15.23 4.02
N LEU A 70 -13.89 -14.88 4.30
CA LEU A 70 -15.06 -15.76 4.15
C LEU A 70 -16.09 -15.05 3.27
N SER A 71 -16.69 -15.78 2.35
CA SER A 71 -17.77 -15.29 1.51
C SER A 71 -18.87 -16.31 1.36
N ILE A 72 -20.10 -15.82 1.29
CA ILE A 72 -21.30 -16.63 1.14
C ILE A 72 -22.21 -16.12 0.02
N ASP A 73 -22.69 -17.04 -0.81
CA ASP A 73 -23.74 -16.78 -1.77
C ASP A 73 -25.12 -16.70 -1.08
N VAL A 74 -25.66 -15.52 -0.98
CA VAL A 74 -26.91 -15.23 -0.28
C VAL A 74 -28.11 -15.52 -1.19
N TRP A 75 -28.02 -15.19 -2.48
CA TRP A 75 -29.15 -15.33 -3.38
C TRP A 75 -28.76 -15.89 -4.75
N LYS A 76 -29.18 -17.13 -5.02
CA LYS A 76 -29.12 -17.83 -6.31
C LYS A 76 -27.79 -17.66 -7.08
N LYS A 77 -26.65 -17.63 -6.38
CA LYS A 77 -25.32 -17.35 -6.93
C LYS A 77 -25.20 -15.98 -7.65
N ARG A 78 -26.11 -15.06 -7.33
CA ARG A 78 -26.10 -13.71 -7.90
C ARG A 78 -25.64 -12.66 -6.91
N LEU A 79 -26.01 -12.83 -5.64
CA LEU A 79 -25.61 -11.91 -4.57
C LEU A 79 -24.72 -12.67 -3.59
N SER A 80 -23.50 -12.19 -3.46
CA SER A 80 -22.52 -12.71 -2.50
C SER A 80 -22.10 -11.60 -1.55
N VAL A 81 -21.92 -11.97 -0.29
CA VAL A 81 -21.38 -11.09 0.74
C VAL A 81 -20.14 -11.74 1.35
N GLY A 82 -19.19 -10.95 1.76
CA GLY A 82 -17.96 -11.46 2.34
C GLY A 82 -17.34 -10.48 3.31
N ALA A 83 -16.45 -11.03 4.15
CA ALA A 83 -15.62 -10.26 5.05
C ALA A 83 -14.22 -10.86 5.10
N ASN A 84 -13.21 -9.99 5.19
CA ASN A 84 -11.84 -10.35 5.46
C ASN A 84 -11.46 -9.91 6.87
N PHE A 85 -10.78 -10.78 7.59
CA PHE A 85 -10.16 -10.52 8.88
C PHE A 85 -8.66 -10.56 8.67
N GLY A 86 -8.01 -9.41 8.77
CA GLY A 86 -6.60 -9.24 8.51
C GLY A 86 -5.81 -9.01 9.79
N TYR A 87 -4.63 -9.63 9.89
CA TYR A 87 -3.58 -9.25 10.82
C TYR A 87 -2.62 -8.30 10.10
N PHE A 88 -2.66 -7.04 10.53
CA PHE A 88 -1.92 -5.94 9.94
C PHE A 88 -0.63 -5.72 10.71
N PHE A 89 0.52 -5.87 10.08
CA PHE A 89 1.82 -5.84 10.75
C PHE A 89 2.93 -5.31 9.86
N GLY A 90 3.98 -4.84 10.49
CA GLY A 90 5.20 -4.42 9.83
C GLY A 90 5.90 -3.29 10.56
N ASN A 91 7.01 -2.84 9.99
CA ASN A 91 7.71 -1.67 10.46
C ASN A 91 8.13 -0.77 9.30
N ILE A 92 8.19 0.53 9.59
CA ILE A 92 8.71 1.56 8.69
C ILE A 92 9.80 2.29 9.44
N LYS A 93 10.99 2.34 8.84
CA LYS A 93 12.16 3.01 9.40
C LYS A 93 12.61 4.14 8.49
N HIS A 94 12.77 5.32 9.07
CA HIS A 94 13.37 6.48 8.43
C HIS A 94 14.65 6.85 9.17
N GLU A 95 15.75 6.97 8.47
CA GLU A 95 17.06 7.33 9.03
C GLU A 95 17.61 8.54 8.30
N GLN A 96 18.09 9.49 9.07
CA GLN A 96 18.79 10.67 8.59
C GLN A 96 20.19 10.67 9.20
N TYR A 97 21.19 10.60 8.35
CA TYR A 97 22.59 10.71 8.73
C TYR A 97 23.11 12.07 8.31
N SER A 98 23.82 12.75 9.22
CA SER A 98 24.55 13.98 8.95
C SER A 98 26.02 13.73 9.26
N ILE A 99 26.86 13.68 8.23
CA ILE A 99 28.29 13.35 8.33
C ILE A 99 29.09 14.60 7.99
N VAL A 100 29.89 15.05 8.95
CA VAL A 100 30.78 16.21 8.81
C VAL A 100 32.19 15.73 8.51
N GLY A 101 32.70 16.00 7.31
CA GLY A 101 33.94 15.43 6.78
C GLY A 101 35.25 15.99 7.34
N THR A 102 35.23 16.78 8.43
CA THR A 102 36.45 17.39 9.02
C THR A 102 36.57 17.04 10.49
N GLY A 103 37.74 16.50 10.87
CA GLY A 103 38.05 15.93 12.16
C GLY A 103 37.60 16.72 13.40
N ASN A 104 37.37 16.03 14.49
CA ASN A 104 36.85 16.49 15.79
C ASN A 104 35.40 17.00 15.80
N THR A 105 34.62 16.78 14.76
CA THR A 105 33.21 17.08 14.72
C THR A 105 32.37 15.81 14.97
N TYR A 106 31.21 16.00 15.57
CA TYR A 106 30.26 14.90 15.76
C TYR A 106 29.43 14.70 14.51
N ASN A 107 29.30 13.47 14.09
CA ASN A 107 28.29 13.03 13.16
C ASN A 107 26.96 12.79 13.92
N ALA A 108 25.86 12.91 13.25
CA ALA A 108 24.55 12.69 13.84
C ALA A 108 23.75 11.65 13.05
N ASN A 109 23.03 10.81 13.77
CA ASN A 109 22.03 9.91 13.21
C ASN A 109 20.69 10.14 13.93
N ARG A 110 19.66 10.40 13.17
CA ARG A 110 18.27 10.41 13.64
C ARG A 110 17.53 9.23 13.02
N SER A 111 17.05 8.33 13.86
CA SER A 111 16.29 7.15 13.46
C SER A 111 14.85 7.25 13.97
N GLN A 112 13.90 7.14 13.07
CA GLN A 112 12.46 7.08 13.37
C GLN A 112 11.96 5.70 12.95
N ASN A 113 11.45 4.94 13.89
CA ASN A 113 10.91 3.60 13.67
C ASN A 113 9.44 3.55 14.09
N LEU A 114 8.58 3.19 13.15
CA LEU A 114 7.16 2.92 13.37
C LEU A 114 6.93 1.42 13.26
N GLU A 115 6.54 0.79 14.34
CA GLU A 115 6.11 -0.61 14.38
C GLU A 115 4.60 -0.68 14.56
N VAL A 116 3.94 -1.47 13.71
CA VAL A 116 2.47 -1.64 13.72
C VAL A 116 2.13 -3.11 13.86
N ARG A 117 1.19 -3.43 14.76
CA ARG A 117 0.59 -4.76 14.94
C ARG A 117 -0.86 -4.60 15.35
N ASP A 118 -1.78 -4.97 14.47
CA ASP A 118 -3.22 -4.84 14.77
C ASP A 118 -4.06 -5.78 13.89
N LEU A 119 -5.34 -5.84 14.19
CA LEU A 119 -6.34 -6.52 13.38
C LEU A 119 -7.11 -5.48 12.55
N LYS A 120 -7.46 -5.82 11.32
CA LYS A 120 -8.35 -5.01 10.49
C LYS A 120 -9.46 -5.89 9.91
N MET A 121 -10.52 -5.24 9.45
CA MET A 121 -11.66 -5.92 8.81
C MET A 121 -12.01 -5.18 7.52
N ASP A 122 -12.35 -5.95 6.49
CA ASP A 122 -12.88 -5.44 5.24
C ASP A 122 -14.17 -6.18 4.90
N PHE A 123 -15.14 -5.48 4.36
CA PHE A 123 -16.43 -6.03 3.97
C PHE A 123 -16.65 -5.86 2.48
N GLY A 124 -17.33 -6.81 1.86
CA GLY A 124 -17.62 -6.77 0.45
C GLY A 124 -19.00 -7.33 0.13
N VAL A 125 -19.62 -6.74 -0.88
CA VAL A 125 -20.87 -7.22 -1.48
C VAL A 125 -20.69 -7.24 -2.98
N GLN A 126 -21.10 -8.32 -3.61
CA GLN A 126 -21.03 -8.49 -5.06
C GLN A 126 -22.38 -8.96 -5.59
N TYR A 127 -22.84 -8.32 -6.66
CA TYR A 127 -24.05 -8.70 -7.37
C TYR A 127 -23.74 -8.96 -8.84
N THR A 128 -24.05 -10.17 -9.33
CA THR A 128 -23.88 -10.57 -10.72
C THR A 128 -25.24 -10.73 -11.38
N HIS A 129 -25.46 -9.96 -12.44
CA HIS A 129 -26.66 -10.03 -13.26
C HIS A 129 -26.34 -10.67 -14.61
N PRO A 130 -26.82 -11.89 -14.89
CA PRO A 130 -26.70 -12.48 -16.22
C PRO A 130 -27.66 -11.79 -17.19
N ILE A 131 -27.11 -11.21 -18.26
CA ILE A 131 -27.88 -10.58 -19.34
C ILE A 131 -28.31 -11.67 -20.33
N SER A 132 -27.42 -12.59 -20.64
CA SER A 132 -27.66 -13.73 -21.52
C SER A 132 -26.87 -14.96 -21.04
N LYS A 133 -26.88 -16.06 -21.82
CA LYS A 133 -26.05 -17.25 -21.52
C LYS A 133 -24.55 -17.00 -21.61
N THR A 134 -24.15 -15.94 -22.28
CA THR A 134 -22.76 -15.59 -22.54
C THR A 134 -22.36 -14.22 -22.03
N GLU A 135 -23.30 -13.46 -21.48
CA GLU A 135 -23.07 -12.07 -21.06
C GLU A 135 -23.54 -11.85 -19.63
N GLU A 136 -22.70 -11.19 -18.84
CA GLU A 136 -23.03 -10.84 -17.46
C GLU A 136 -22.43 -9.48 -17.08
N VAL A 137 -23.10 -8.82 -16.15
CA VAL A 137 -22.62 -7.62 -15.47
C VAL A 137 -22.46 -7.95 -14.00
N THR A 138 -21.31 -7.59 -13.43
CA THR A 138 -21.06 -7.72 -11.99
C THR A 138 -20.82 -6.34 -11.40
N LEU A 139 -21.50 -6.05 -10.29
CA LEU A 139 -21.31 -4.86 -9.48
C LEU A 139 -20.72 -5.27 -8.13
N GLY A 140 -19.75 -4.52 -7.65
CA GLY A 140 -19.08 -4.75 -6.37
C GLY A 140 -19.06 -3.51 -5.51
N LEU A 141 -19.25 -3.69 -4.21
CA LEU A 141 -19.05 -2.69 -3.18
C LEU A 141 -18.09 -3.23 -2.13
N THR A 142 -17.16 -2.41 -1.69
CA THR A 142 -16.26 -2.73 -0.59
C THR A 142 -16.23 -1.61 0.43
N PHE A 143 -16.07 -1.99 1.69
CA PHE A 143 -15.96 -1.06 2.79
C PHE A 143 -14.92 -1.54 3.80
N SER A 144 -13.96 -0.69 4.12
CA SER A 144 -12.99 -0.89 5.20
C SER A 144 -13.16 0.23 6.23
N PRO A 145 -13.54 -0.09 7.47
CA PRO A 145 -13.76 0.94 8.49
C PRO A 145 -12.44 1.57 8.93
N LYS A 146 -12.51 2.87 9.25
CA LYS A 146 -11.41 3.59 9.90
C LYS A 146 -11.02 2.88 11.19
N LYS A 147 -9.72 2.74 11.40
CA LYS A 147 -9.20 2.20 12.65
C LYS A 147 -7.94 2.93 13.08
N ARG A 148 -7.87 3.23 14.39
CA ARG A 148 -6.62 3.61 15.04
C ARG A 148 -5.83 2.34 15.34
N LEU A 149 -4.65 2.23 14.74
CA LEU A 149 -3.79 1.06 14.85
C LEU A 149 -2.97 1.09 16.15
N HIS A 150 -2.77 -0.07 16.75
CA HIS A 150 -1.79 -0.24 17.79
C HIS A 150 -0.40 -0.11 17.17
N SER A 151 0.29 0.96 17.54
CA SER A 151 1.60 1.30 17.00
C SER A 151 2.56 1.73 18.09
N THR A 152 3.83 1.43 17.88
CA THR A 152 4.95 1.96 18.69
C THR A 152 5.81 2.80 17.77
N TYR A 153 5.95 4.07 18.09
CA TYR A 153 6.82 4.99 17.39
C TYR A 153 8.01 5.32 18.27
N THR A 154 9.22 5.08 17.77
CA THR A 154 10.47 5.42 18.44
C THR A 154 11.25 6.41 17.62
N ASN A 155 11.65 7.53 18.22
CA ASN A 155 12.50 8.54 17.60
C ASN A 155 13.78 8.63 18.44
N THR A 156 14.91 8.24 17.85
CA THR A 156 16.20 8.23 18.53
C THR A 156 17.19 9.12 17.78
N SER A 157 17.85 10.00 18.49
CA SER A 157 18.93 10.85 17.97
C SER A 157 20.23 10.49 18.68
N VAL A 158 21.24 10.17 17.89
CA VAL A 158 22.57 9.77 18.36
C VAL A 158 23.60 10.68 17.72
N LYS A 159 24.55 11.18 18.50
CA LYS A 159 25.79 11.76 17.99
C LYS A 159 26.91 10.73 18.13
N TYR A 160 27.80 10.69 17.18
CA TYR A 160 28.96 9.79 17.20
C TYR A 160 30.18 10.43 16.56
N THR A 161 31.34 9.97 16.97
CA THR A 161 32.64 10.39 16.43
C THR A 161 33.20 9.30 15.52
N ASP A 162 34.14 9.64 14.65
CA ASP A 162 34.83 8.68 13.79
C ASP A 162 35.62 7.61 14.58
N ASN A 163 35.93 7.88 15.83
CA ASN A 163 36.61 6.94 16.75
C ASN A 163 35.64 5.92 17.37
N GLY A 164 34.35 5.92 16.98
CA GLY A 164 33.35 4.97 17.47
C GLY A 164 32.67 5.34 18.78
N ALA A 165 33.07 6.46 19.44
CA ALA A 165 32.34 6.94 20.62
C ALA A 165 30.95 7.45 20.18
N SER A 166 29.90 6.98 20.85
CA SER A 166 28.52 7.37 20.56
C SER A 166 27.80 7.79 21.83
N GLU A 167 26.93 8.78 21.71
CA GLU A 167 26.07 9.25 22.79
C GLU A 167 24.66 9.44 22.28
N VAL A 168 23.68 8.87 22.98
CA VAL A 168 22.27 9.09 22.70
C VAL A 168 21.88 10.47 23.21
N ILE A 169 21.49 11.36 22.29
CA ILE A 169 21.05 12.72 22.62
C ILE A 169 19.59 12.68 23.11
N SER A 170 18.74 11.92 22.42
CA SER A 170 17.34 11.73 22.79
C SER A 170 16.85 10.38 22.32
N SER A 171 15.95 9.78 23.10
CA SER A 171 15.25 8.58 22.71
C SER A 171 13.84 8.62 23.28
N ASP A 172 12.88 8.93 22.42
CA ASP A 172 11.47 9.03 22.80
C ASP A 172 10.70 7.87 22.18
N THR A 173 9.91 7.18 23.01
CA THR A 173 9.05 6.09 22.56
C THR A 173 7.61 6.42 22.90
N LEU A 174 6.79 6.50 21.88
CA LEU A 174 5.37 6.77 21.97
C LEU A 174 4.60 5.49 21.62
N LYS A 175 3.82 4.99 22.58
CA LYS A 175 2.98 3.80 22.38
C LYS A 175 1.55 4.21 22.09
N ASN A 176 0.90 3.47 21.19
CA ASN A 176 -0.50 3.67 20.80
C ASN A 176 -0.83 5.10 20.33
N GLN A 177 0.17 5.78 19.80
CA GLN A 177 -0.02 7.07 19.19
C GLN A 177 -0.79 6.93 17.86
N ALA A 178 -1.48 8.01 17.51
CA ALA A 178 -2.38 8.02 16.37
C ALA A 178 -1.67 7.64 15.06
N TYR A 179 -1.84 6.41 14.64
CA TYR A 179 -1.63 5.96 13.28
C TYR A 179 -2.96 5.38 12.80
N ASP A 180 -3.73 6.22 12.13
CA ASP A 180 -5.05 5.82 11.67
C ASP A 180 -4.97 5.30 10.22
N ILE A 181 -5.63 4.17 9.94
CA ILE A 181 -6.06 3.85 8.57
C ILE A 181 -7.44 4.49 8.34
N PRO A 182 -7.69 5.11 7.18
CA PRO A 182 -8.95 5.82 6.92
C PRO A 182 -10.11 4.84 6.64
N ASN A 183 -11.35 5.35 6.66
CA ASN A 183 -12.43 4.64 5.97
C ASN A 183 -12.10 4.57 4.48
N SER A 184 -12.35 3.40 3.89
CA SER A 184 -12.19 3.15 2.47
C SER A 184 -13.49 2.61 1.89
N PHE A 185 -13.94 3.19 0.78
CA PHE A 185 -15.16 2.83 0.06
C PHE A 185 -14.78 2.50 -1.38
N GLY A 186 -15.04 1.28 -1.81
CA GLY A 186 -14.82 0.86 -3.18
C GLY A 186 -16.13 0.57 -3.90
N PHE A 187 -16.21 0.98 -5.15
CA PHE A 187 -17.26 0.60 -6.08
C PHE A 187 -16.62 0.10 -7.37
N GLY A 188 -17.04 -1.05 -7.85
CA GLY A 188 -16.57 -1.64 -9.08
C GLY A 188 -17.71 -2.16 -9.94
N ALA A 189 -17.52 -2.12 -11.25
CA ALA A 189 -18.42 -2.68 -12.23
C ALA A 189 -17.61 -3.43 -13.29
N SER A 190 -18.09 -4.60 -13.70
CA SER A 190 -17.52 -5.33 -14.83
C SER A 190 -18.61 -5.86 -15.75
N TYR A 191 -18.29 -5.90 -17.04
CA TYR A 191 -19.08 -6.56 -18.07
C TYR A 191 -18.22 -7.64 -18.73
N VAL A 192 -18.78 -8.82 -18.82
CA VAL A 192 -18.12 -9.97 -19.45
C VAL A 192 -19.01 -10.52 -20.54
N LYS A 193 -18.47 -10.60 -21.76
CA LYS A 193 -19.01 -11.39 -22.87
C LYS A 193 -18.03 -12.53 -23.09
N LYS A 194 -18.46 -13.74 -22.75
CA LYS A 194 -17.64 -14.96 -22.75
C LYS A 194 -16.84 -15.11 -24.05
N ASP A 195 -15.55 -15.41 -23.92
CA ASP A 195 -14.61 -15.64 -25.00
C ASP A 195 -14.47 -14.46 -26.01
N LYS A 196 -14.91 -13.25 -25.65
CA LYS A 196 -14.89 -12.11 -26.56
C LYS A 196 -14.47 -10.80 -25.92
N LEU A 197 -15.10 -10.39 -24.84
CA LEU A 197 -14.88 -9.05 -24.26
C LEU A 197 -15.03 -9.09 -22.76
N THR A 198 -14.06 -8.49 -22.05
CA THR A 198 -14.17 -8.16 -20.64
C THR A 198 -13.88 -6.68 -20.47
N LEU A 199 -14.76 -5.95 -19.83
CA LEU A 199 -14.55 -4.55 -19.42
C LEU A 199 -14.71 -4.47 -17.92
N ALA A 200 -13.86 -3.69 -17.25
CA ALA A 200 -13.95 -3.43 -15.82
C ALA A 200 -13.56 -1.99 -15.51
N ALA A 201 -14.24 -1.42 -14.53
CA ALA A 201 -13.89 -0.13 -13.96
C ALA A 201 -14.17 -0.14 -12.47
N ASP A 202 -13.32 0.56 -11.71
CA ASP A 202 -13.48 0.71 -10.27
C ASP A 202 -13.08 2.10 -9.79
N VAL A 203 -13.65 2.49 -8.66
CA VAL A 203 -13.36 3.71 -7.92
C VAL A 203 -13.14 3.35 -6.47
N LEU A 204 -12.05 3.82 -5.88
CA LEU A 204 -11.75 3.72 -4.47
C LEU A 204 -11.65 5.13 -3.87
N TYR A 205 -12.41 5.37 -2.81
CA TYR A 205 -12.40 6.61 -2.05
C TYR A 205 -11.94 6.37 -0.62
N GLU A 206 -10.92 7.09 -0.18
CA GLU A 206 -10.32 6.96 1.15
C GLU A 206 -10.32 8.30 1.87
N THR A 207 -10.81 8.31 3.11
CA THR A 207 -11.00 9.53 3.91
C THR A 207 -9.75 9.90 4.71
N TRP A 208 -8.58 10.00 4.05
CA TRP A 208 -7.32 10.34 4.68
C TRP A 208 -7.33 11.69 5.41
N GLY A 209 -8.12 12.67 4.94
CA GLY A 209 -8.26 13.96 5.62
C GLY A 209 -8.84 13.87 7.05
N LYS A 210 -9.36 12.71 7.47
CA LYS A 210 -9.83 12.41 8.82
C LYS A 210 -8.93 11.44 9.58
N ALA A 211 -7.81 11.05 9.00
CA ALA A 211 -6.82 10.19 9.63
C ALA A 211 -5.81 11.02 10.42
N HIS A 212 -5.40 10.54 11.58
CA HIS A 212 -4.40 11.19 12.42
C HIS A 212 -3.08 10.43 12.31
N PHE A 213 -2.02 11.18 12.23
CA PHE A 213 -0.65 10.69 12.21
C PHE A 213 0.13 11.35 13.34
N TYR A 214 0.95 10.61 14.04
CA TYR A 214 1.63 11.01 15.29
C TYR A 214 2.43 12.33 15.26
N SER A 215 2.78 12.85 14.10
CA SER A 215 3.67 14.01 13.99
C SER A 215 3.16 15.12 13.08
N SER A 216 1.97 15.01 12.52
CA SER A 216 1.53 15.98 11.52
C SER A 216 0.20 16.61 11.85
N ASP A 217 0.22 17.90 11.98
CA ASP A 217 -0.96 18.74 11.87
C ASP A 217 -1.53 18.59 10.46
N ASN A 218 -2.54 17.72 10.30
CA ASN A 218 -3.52 17.68 9.22
C ASN A 218 -3.03 17.91 7.76
N ASN A 219 -1.87 17.36 7.38
CA ASN A 219 -1.37 17.48 6.02
C ASN A 219 -1.88 16.39 5.06
N PHE A 220 -3.06 15.85 5.34
CA PHE A 220 -3.67 14.82 4.50
C PHE A 220 -4.93 15.32 3.83
N LYS A 221 -5.14 14.90 2.59
CA LYS A 221 -6.38 15.07 1.84
C LYS A 221 -6.93 13.71 1.42
N ASN A 222 -8.24 13.66 1.22
CA ASN A 222 -8.89 12.43 0.76
C ASN A 222 -8.30 11.96 -0.57
N ARG A 223 -8.13 10.65 -0.69
CA ARG A 223 -7.62 10.01 -1.89
C ARG A 223 -8.78 9.43 -2.70
N VAL A 224 -8.73 9.68 -4.00
CA VAL A 224 -9.57 9.02 -4.99
C VAL A 224 -8.65 8.24 -5.94
N ARG A 225 -8.96 6.99 -6.15
CA ARG A 225 -8.33 6.16 -7.17
C ARG A 225 -9.41 5.69 -8.13
N VAL A 226 -9.16 5.82 -9.41
CA VAL A 226 -10.03 5.33 -10.49
C VAL A 226 -9.19 4.43 -11.39
N ALA A 227 -9.70 3.26 -11.72
CA ALA A 227 -9.07 2.38 -12.70
C ALA A 227 -10.12 1.88 -13.69
N ALA A 228 -9.71 1.70 -14.93
CA ALA A 228 -10.53 1.08 -15.96
C ALA A 228 -9.65 0.26 -16.91
N GLY A 229 -10.19 -0.86 -17.39
CA GLY A 229 -9.47 -1.72 -18.31
C GLY A 229 -10.38 -2.67 -19.07
N GLY A 230 -9.81 -3.30 -20.09
CA GLY A 230 -10.53 -4.26 -20.86
C GLY A 230 -9.64 -5.28 -21.58
N GLU A 231 -10.23 -6.40 -21.88
CA GLU A 231 -9.67 -7.48 -22.70
C GLU A 231 -10.61 -7.75 -23.87
N PHE A 232 -10.05 -7.85 -25.05
CA PHE A 232 -10.79 -8.17 -26.27
C PHE A 232 -10.13 -9.31 -27.04
N ILE A 233 -10.95 -10.29 -27.46
CA ILE A 233 -10.54 -11.41 -28.30
C ILE A 233 -11.45 -11.37 -29.54
N PRO A 234 -10.91 -11.08 -30.73
CA PRO A 234 -11.73 -11.00 -31.94
C PRO A 234 -12.51 -12.28 -32.23
N ASN A 235 -11.85 -13.43 -32.19
CA ASN A 235 -12.45 -14.76 -32.34
C ASN A 235 -11.54 -15.84 -31.80
N ALA A 236 -11.86 -16.39 -30.62
CA ALA A 236 -11.07 -17.40 -29.92
C ALA A 236 -10.94 -18.74 -30.70
N GLN A 237 -11.87 -19.04 -31.61
CA GLN A 237 -11.91 -20.30 -32.36
C GLN A 237 -11.37 -20.18 -33.80
N ASN A 238 -10.93 -19.01 -34.22
CA ASN A 238 -10.43 -18.77 -35.57
C ASN A 238 -9.04 -19.44 -35.75
N ARG A 239 -8.74 -19.90 -36.97
CA ARG A 239 -7.41 -20.43 -37.35
C ARG A 239 -6.33 -19.33 -37.43
N ASN A 240 -6.73 -18.08 -37.69
CA ASN A 240 -5.83 -16.95 -37.79
C ASN A 240 -5.30 -16.58 -36.38
N PHE A 241 -3.96 -16.46 -36.27
CA PHE A 241 -3.25 -16.14 -35.04
C PHE A 241 -3.76 -14.82 -34.42
N PHE A 242 -3.84 -13.72 -35.19
CA PHE A 242 -4.26 -12.42 -34.69
C PHE A 242 -5.71 -12.37 -34.18
N SER A 243 -6.57 -13.25 -34.70
CA SER A 243 -7.95 -13.36 -34.22
C SER A 243 -8.05 -14.03 -32.86
N ARG A 244 -7.06 -14.82 -32.45
CA ARG A 244 -6.97 -15.52 -31.16
C ARG A 244 -6.20 -14.74 -30.11
N VAL A 245 -5.49 -13.67 -30.49
CA VAL A 245 -4.74 -12.84 -29.58
C VAL A 245 -5.70 -12.14 -28.61
N ARG A 246 -5.29 -12.08 -27.35
CA ARG A 246 -5.97 -11.31 -26.30
C ARG A 246 -5.37 -9.93 -26.24
N TYR A 247 -6.13 -8.94 -26.67
CA TYR A 247 -5.74 -7.54 -26.60
C TYR A 247 -6.18 -6.96 -25.27
N ARG A 248 -5.26 -6.41 -24.50
CA ARG A 248 -5.53 -5.82 -23.18
C ARG A 248 -5.05 -4.40 -23.14
N ALA A 249 -5.88 -3.53 -22.56
CA ALA A 249 -5.51 -2.16 -22.26
C ALA A 249 -6.17 -1.72 -20.95
N GLY A 250 -5.51 -0.83 -20.22
CA GLY A 250 -6.04 -0.26 -18.99
C GLY A 250 -5.30 1.00 -18.61
N ALA A 251 -5.97 1.80 -17.81
CA ALA A 251 -5.42 3.03 -17.24
C ALA A 251 -5.93 3.21 -15.81
N HIS A 252 -5.13 3.87 -14.99
CA HIS A 252 -5.54 4.26 -13.64
C HIS A 252 -5.08 5.67 -13.33
N TYR A 253 -5.83 6.31 -12.44
CA TYR A 253 -5.52 7.61 -11.88
C TYR A 253 -5.64 7.55 -10.36
N SER A 254 -4.72 8.18 -9.66
CA SER A 254 -4.78 8.34 -8.20
C SER A 254 -4.19 9.70 -7.82
N ASN A 255 -4.93 10.49 -7.05
CA ASN A 255 -4.33 11.67 -6.44
C ASN A 255 -3.48 11.29 -5.22
N SER A 256 -2.49 12.13 -4.88
CA SER A 256 -1.76 12.00 -3.61
C SER A 256 -2.68 12.31 -2.43
N TYR A 257 -2.55 11.58 -1.33
CA TYR A 257 -3.17 11.92 -0.05
C TYR A 257 -2.29 12.83 0.81
N LEU A 258 -0.99 12.91 0.54
CA LEU A 258 -0.06 13.81 1.21
C LEU A 258 -0.14 15.20 0.59
N MET A 259 -0.24 16.22 1.44
CA MET A 259 -0.05 17.63 1.07
C MET A 259 1.37 18.02 1.47
N ILE A 260 2.17 18.43 0.49
CA ILE A 260 3.50 19.02 0.73
C ILE A 260 3.28 20.54 0.70
N ASN A 261 3.38 21.16 1.87
CA ASN A 261 3.41 22.62 1.94
C ASN A 261 4.79 23.07 1.46
N ASN A 262 4.83 23.85 0.42
CA ASN A 262 6.03 24.55 -0.05
C ASN A 262 6.32 25.72 0.87
#